data_7118c5a055ac356ec29356ac0bd76dd4
#
_entry.id   7118c5a055ac356ec29356ac0bd76dd4
#
_cell.length_a   1.000
_cell.length_b   1.000
_cell.length_c   1.000
_cell.angle_alpha   90.00
_cell.angle_beta   90.00
_cell.angle_gamma   90.00
#
_symmetry.space_group_name_H-M   'P 1'
#
loop_
_entity.id
_entity.type
_entity.pdbx_description
1 polymer ?
#
loop_
_entity_poly.entity_id
_entity_poly.type
_entity_poly.pdbx_seq_one_letter_code
_entity_poly.pdbx_strand_id
1 'polypeptide(L)'
;MTYDTPIMQGSILIYSASKAGLEPIVKSIQFKDQSITPGKIVCIGKNYKAHIEEMLSAVPEEMVVFMKPNSAIGTTLRAFSDEPLHYECEICLLVFEGAIAGVGVGLDLTKRSLQGRLKQAGLPWERSKSFDGSALFSRFVAASVNLTELSLELWVDGLLRQRGEATSMLYSPAEIQRELQKFLTLNDFDVIMTGTPAGVGPVSVGACFEARLIHDQIKLSSAHWTAV
;
A
#
# COMPACT_ATOMS: atom_id res chain seq x y z
N MET A 1 21.14 11.50 63.77
CA MET A 1 21.87 11.37 62.48
C MET A 1 20.92 10.80 61.48
N THR A 2 20.28 11.68 60.72
CA THR A 2 19.32 11.31 59.65
C THR A 2 20.10 11.41 58.35
N TYR A 3 20.20 10.29 57.65
CA TYR A 3 20.81 10.26 56.30
C TYR A 3 19.68 10.57 55.31
N ASP A 4 19.70 11.76 54.73
CA ASP A 4 18.96 12.12 53.56
C ASP A 4 19.56 11.41 52.34
N THR A 5 18.80 10.53 51.74
CA THR A 5 19.17 9.90 50.46
C THR A 5 18.68 10.82 49.34
N PRO A 6 19.55 11.30 48.44
CA PRO A 6 19.10 12.11 47.31
C PRO A 6 18.36 11.21 46.32
N ILE A 7 17.11 11.57 46.04
CA ILE A 7 16.33 11.02 44.95
C ILE A 7 16.98 11.47 43.64
N MET A 8 17.61 10.56 42.93
CA MET A 8 18.07 10.81 41.56
C MET A 8 16.85 10.98 40.67
N GLN A 9 16.45 12.20 40.41
CA GLN A 9 15.60 12.52 39.25
C GLN A 9 16.39 12.23 38.00
N GLY A 10 16.03 11.12 37.30
CA GLY A 10 16.56 10.80 36.00
C GLY A 10 16.18 11.91 35.01
N SER A 11 17.15 12.76 34.68
CA SER A 11 17.02 13.72 33.59
C SER A 11 16.94 12.93 32.29
N ILE A 12 15.73 12.76 31.76
CA ILE A 12 15.55 12.40 30.36
C ILE A 12 16.14 13.57 29.58
N LEU A 13 17.31 13.38 29.01
CA LEU A 13 17.86 14.27 27.98
C LEU A 13 16.95 14.18 26.76
N ILE A 14 15.88 14.97 26.76
CA ILE A 14 15.15 15.27 25.54
C ILE A 14 16.14 16.10 24.72
N TYR A 15 16.72 15.50 23.69
CA TYR A 15 17.41 16.25 22.65
C TYR A 15 16.35 17.12 21.97
N SER A 16 16.11 18.28 22.52
CA SER A 16 15.43 19.37 21.85
C SER A 16 16.38 19.92 20.80
N ALA A 17 16.53 19.20 19.69
CA ALA A 17 16.86 19.86 18.47
C ALA A 17 15.66 20.75 18.15
N SER A 18 15.75 22.04 18.45
CA SER A 18 14.80 23.04 18.00
C SER A 18 14.86 23.07 16.47
N LYS A 19 14.16 22.14 15.82
CA LYS A 19 13.70 22.30 14.45
C LYS A 19 12.53 23.26 14.52
N ALA A 20 12.85 24.55 14.52
CA ALA A 20 11.85 25.57 14.29
C ALA A 20 11.03 25.16 13.06
N GLY A 21 9.74 24.85 13.25
CA GLY A 21 8.73 24.91 12.21
C GLY A 21 8.61 23.73 11.24
N LEU A 22 9.09 22.52 11.54
CA LEU A 22 8.71 21.35 10.76
C LEU A 22 7.52 20.68 11.43
N GLU A 23 6.32 21.05 11.00
CA GLU A 23 5.14 20.21 11.20
C GLU A 23 5.44 18.81 10.65
N PRO A 24 4.99 17.72 11.31
CA PRO A 24 5.17 16.39 10.77
C PRO A 24 4.56 16.35 9.37
N ILE A 25 5.36 15.95 8.37
CA ILE A 25 4.88 15.86 6.99
C ILE A 25 3.93 14.67 6.92
N VAL A 26 2.67 14.95 7.20
CA VAL A 26 1.58 13.98 7.06
C VAL A 26 1.17 13.94 5.59
N LYS A 27 1.14 12.75 5.02
CA LYS A 27 0.79 12.54 3.61
C LYS A 27 -0.71 12.39 3.45
N SER A 28 -1.24 13.01 2.40
CA SER A 28 -2.66 12.98 2.07
C SER A 28 -2.90 12.32 0.71
N ILE A 29 -4.09 11.78 0.53
CA ILE A 29 -4.61 11.25 -0.73
C ILE A 29 -5.91 11.95 -1.09
N GLN A 30 -6.38 11.78 -2.33
CA GLN A 30 -7.62 12.41 -2.79
C GLN A 30 -8.78 11.42 -2.71
N PHE A 31 -9.86 11.80 -2.02
CA PHE A 31 -11.13 11.07 -2.02
C PHE A 31 -12.25 12.01 -2.46
N LYS A 32 -12.89 11.72 -3.60
CA LYS A 32 -13.80 12.67 -4.26
C LYS A 32 -13.08 14.02 -4.45
N ASP A 33 -13.61 15.09 -3.91
CA ASP A 33 -13.05 16.44 -4.01
C ASP A 33 -12.33 16.89 -2.73
N GLN A 34 -12.01 15.95 -1.84
CA GLN A 34 -11.40 16.24 -0.54
C GLN A 34 -10.01 15.60 -0.44
N SER A 35 -9.10 16.30 0.22
CA SER A 35 -7.82 15.76 0.66
C SER A 35 -8.01 15.12 2.03
N ILE A 36 -7.69 13.84 2.14
CA ILE A 36 -7.83 13.06 3.38
C ILE A 36 -6.50 12.45 3.78
N THR A 37 -6.34 12.15 5.05
CA THR A 37 -5.08 11.65 5.62
C THR A 37 -5.27 10.23 6.13
N PRO A 38 -4.75 9.21 5.42
CA PRO A 38 -4.72 7.84 5.93
C PRO A 38 -3.86 7.71 7.18
N GLY A 39 -4.35 6.98 8.17
CA GLY A 39 -3.56 6.62 9.34
C GLY A 39 -2.53 5.53 9.01
N LYS A 40 -2.99 4.50 8.32
CA LYS A 40 -2.18 3.37 7.85
C LYS A 40 -2.70 2.82 6.53
N ILE A 41 -1.86 2.04 5.88
CA ILE A 41 -2.19 1.25 4.70
C ILE A 41 -2.01 -0.22 5.09
N VAL A 42 -3.07 -1.01 4.98
CA VAL A 42 -3.03 -2.45 5.21
C VAL A 42 -2.95 -3.15 3.87
N CYS A 43 -1.95 -4.00 3.67
CA CYS A 43 -1.68 -4.63 2.37
C CYS A 43 -1.87 -6.14 2.46
N ILE A 44 -2.48 -6.72 1.44
CA ILE A 44 -2.71 -8.16 1.32
C ILE A 44 -1.73 -8.73 0.31
N GLY A 45 -0.82 -9.55 0.79
CA GLY A 45 0.11 -10.27 -0.08
C GLY A 45 -0.49 -11.56 -0.64
N LYS A 46 -0.06 -11.98 -1.83
CA LYS A 46 -0.41 -13.27 -2.44
C LYS A 46 -1.91 -13.51 -2.59
N ASN A 47 -2.66 -12.51 -3.05
CA ASN A 47 -4.11 -12.59 -3.19
C ASN A 47 -4.60 -12.99 -4.59
N TYR A 48 -3.70 -13.20 -5.55
CA TYR A 48 -4.03 -13.70 -6.89
C TYR A 48 -3.23 -14.96 -7.21
N LYS A 49 -3.93 -16.04 -7.61
CA LYS A 49 -3.30 -17.34 -7.89
C LYS A 49 -2.24 -17.22 -8.99
N ALA A 50 -2.53 -16.53 -10.09
CA ALA A 50 -1.59 -16.34 -11.18
C ALA A 50 -0.30 -15.61 -10.75
N HIS A 51 -0.40 -14.63 -9.83
CA HIS A 51 0.78 -13.97 -9.27
C HIS A 51 1.59 -14.91 -8.36
N ILE A 52 0.93 -15.75 -7.57
CA ILE A 52 1.61 -16.73 -6.72
C ILE A 52 2.42 -17.72 -7.58
N GLU A 53 1.83 -18.18 -8.70
CA GLU A 53 2.48 -19.06 -9.67
C GLU A 53 3.66 -18.36 -10.37
N GLU A 54 3.49 -17.10 -10.82
CA GLU A 54 4.56 -16.27 -11.38
C GLU A 54 5.77 -16.15 -10.44
N MET A 55 5.50 -16.00 -9.14
CA MET A 55 6.52 -15.87 -8.10
C MET A 55 7.08 -17.21 -7.60
N LEU A 56 6.70 -18.34 -8.21
CA LEU A 56 7.09 -19.70 -7.81
C LEU A 56 6.91 -19.92 -6.30
N SER A 57 5.81 -19.43 -5.75
CA SER A 57 5.53 -19.44 -4.32
C SER A 57 4.36 -20.37 -3.99
N ALA A 58 4.37 -20.95 -2.79
CA ALA A 58 3.21 -21.70 -2.32
C ALA A 58 2.03 -20.76 -2.04
N VAL A 59 0.82 -21.27 -2.27
CA VAL A 59 -0.41 -20.62 -1.80
C VAL A 59 -0.37 -20.62 -0.27
N PRO A 60 -0.53 -19.48 0.39
CA PRO A 60 -0.50 -19.42 1.84
C PRO A 60 -1.76 -20.08 2.44
N GLU A 61 -1.61 -20.69 3.61
CA GLU A 61 -2.73 -21.29 4.36
C GLU A 61 -3.63 -20.19 4.96
N GLU A 62 -3.05 -19.02 5.29
CA GLU A 62 -3.76 -17.87 5.85
C GLU A 62 -3.48 -16.61 5.02
N MET A 63 -4.32 -15.60 5.21
CA MET A 63 -4.14 -14.29 4.57
C MET A 63 -2.82 -13.66 4.98
N VAL A 64 -1.99 -13.33 4.02
CA VAL A 64 -0.72 -12.63 4.27
C VAL A 64 -1.00 -11.15 4.40
N VAL A 65 -0.73 -10.58 5.56
CA VAL A 65 -0.96 -9.16 5.86
C VAL A 65 0.37 -8.49 6.22
N PHE A 66 0.60 -7.30 5.70
CA PHE A 66 1.66 -6.39 6.10
C PHE A 66 1.15 -4.95 6.05
N MET A 67 1.91 -4.01 6.63
CA MET A 67 1.46 -2.63 6.72
C MET A 67 2.46 -1.67 6.08
N LYS A 68 1.92 -0.56 5.56
CA LYS A 68 2.69 0.63 5.22
C LYS A 68 2.22 1.79 6.10
N PRO A 69 3.12 2.56 6.73
CA PRO A 69 2.76 3.77 7.48
C PRO A 69 2.32 4.88 6.52
N ASN A 70 1.71 5.93 7.05
CA ASN A 70 1.35 7.12 6.27
C ASN A 70 2.55 7.71 5.50
N SER A 71 3.76 7.69 6.07
CA SER A 71 4.99 8.19 5.42
C SER A 71 5.36 7.42 4.14
N ALA A 72 4.84 6.21 3.96
CA ALA A 72 5.05 5.41 2.75
C ALA A 72 4.30 5.98 1.53
N ILE A 73 3.31 6.87 1.73
CA ILE A 73 2.60 7.52 0.63
C ILE A 73 3.53 8.46 -0.12
N GLY A 74 3.58 8.32 -1.43
CA GLY A 74 4.34 9.16 -2.35
C GLY A 74 3.46 9.72 -3.47
N THR A 75 4.01 10.72 -4.17
CA THR A 75 3.41 11.28 -5.38
C THR A 75 4.30 11.05 -6.61
N THR A 76 5.53 10.62 -6.39
CA THR A 76 6.55 10.43 -7.42
C THR A 76 6.89 8.95 -7.54
N LEU A 77 6.75 8.39 -8.72
CA LEU A 77 7.19 7.03 -9.02
C LEU A 77 8.71 7.01 -9.17
N ARG A 78 9.40 6.39 -8.23
CA ARG A 78 10.86 6.22 -8.28
C ARG A 78 11.21 4.85 -8.84
N ALA A 79 12.21 4.81 -9.71
CA ALA A 79 12.75 3.56 -10.23
C ALA A 79 13.73 2.89 -9.28
N PHE A 80 14.31 3.65 -8.36
CA PHE A 80 15.36 3.19 -7.46
C PHE A 80 15.21 3.75 -6.04
N SER A 81 15.46 2.90 -5.04
CA SER A 81 15.62 3.25 -3.62
C SER A 81 16.49 2.18 -2.96
N ASP A 82 17.82 2.43 -2.88
CA ASP A 82 18.88 1.49 -2.48
C ASP A 82 19.01 0.25 -3.39
N GLU A 83 17.98 -0.13 -4.09
CA GLU A 83 17.93 -1.16 -5.14
C GLU A 83 16.83 -0.81 -6.17
N PRO A 84 16.82 -1.43 -7.36
CA PRO A 84 15.73 -1.26 -8.32
C PRO A 84 14.38 -1.63 -7.71
N LEU A 85 13.38 -0.75 -7.90
CA LEU A 85 12.03 -0.99 -7.40
C LEU A 85 11.21 -1.79 -8.43
N HIS A 86 10.33 -2.63 -7.93
CA HIS A 86 9.31 -3.32 -8.73
C HIS A 86 7.93 -2.72 -8.44
N TYR A 87 7.10 -2.67 -9.48
CA TYR A 87 5.70 -2.26 -9.38
C TYR A 87 4.80 -3.46 -9.13
N GLU A 88 3.80 -3.27 -8.30
CA GLU A 88 2.67 -4.15 -8.05
C GLU A 88 1.41 -3.27 -8.06
N CYS A 89 0.60 -3.35 -9.13
CA CYS A 89 -0.63 -2.57 -9.25
C CYS A 89 -1.78 -3.28 -8.54
N GLU A 90 -2.55 -2.53 -7.73
CA GLU A 90 -3.56 -3.10 -6.86
C GLU A 90 -4.85 -2.29 -6.86
N ILE A 91 -6.00 -2.97 -6.73
CA ILE A 91 -7.24 -2.34 -6.32
C ILE A 91 -7.06 -1.88 -4.87
N CYS A 92 -7.42 -0.63 -4.60
CA CYS A 92 -7.31 -0.03 -3.28
C CYS A 92 -8.69 0.34 -2.75
N LEU A 93 -8.93 0.01 -1.47
CA LEU A 93 -10.18 0.26 -0.78
C LEU A 93 -9.95 1.30 0.31
N LEU A 94 -10.86 2.27 0.44
CA LEU A 94 -10.83 3.29 1.47
C LEU A 94 -11.90 3.00 2.50
N VAL A 95 -11.54 2.99 3.77
CA VAL A 95 -12.45 2.74 4.89
C VAL A 95 -13.01 4.06 5.43
N PHE A 96 -14.30 4.10 5.74
CA PHE A 96 -14.94 5.18 6.46
C PHE A 96 -16.16 4.64 7.23
N GLU A 97 -16.33 5.05 8.49
CA GLU A 97 -17.40 4.57 9.39
C GLU A 97 -17.49 3.02 9.45
N GLY A 98 -16.32 2.36 9.46
CA GLY A 98 -16.23 0.90 9.55
C GLY A 98 -16.60 0.13 8.28
N ALA A 99 -16.89 0.81 7.17
CA ALA A 99 -17.25 0.22 5.88
C ALA A 99 -16.28 0.66 4.77
N ILE A 100 -16.29 -0.06 3.64
CA ILE A 100 -15.57 0.36 2.43
C ILE A 100 -16.38 1.48 1.78
N ALA A 101 -15.88 2.71 1.84
CA ALA A 101 -16.53 3.91 1.34
C ALA A 101 -15.96 4.42 0.01
N GLY A 102 -14.74 4.02 -0.33
CA GLY A 102 -14.08 4.47 -1.54
C GLY A 102 -13.26 3.38 -2.22
N VAL A 103 -13.05 3.52 -3.52
CA VAL A 103 -12.23 2.62 -4.34
C VAL A 103 -11.27 3.43 -5.21
N GLY A 104 -10.10 2.91 -5.43
CA GLY A 104 -9.06 3.49 -6.26
C GLY A 104 -8.11 2.42 -6.79
N VAL A 105 -7.08 2.82 -7.47
CA VAL A 105 -5.98 1.96 -7.90
C VAL A 105 -4.65 2.54 -7.40
N GLY A 106 -3.69 1.69 -7.06
CA GLY A 106 -2.41 2.14 -6.56
C GLY A 106 -1.25 1.23 -6.95
N LEU A 107 -0.04 1.67 -6.64
CA LEU A 107 1.18 0.88 -6.80
C LEU A 107 1.76 0.57 -5.42
N ASP A 108 1.93 -0.72 -5.11
CA ASP A 108 2.72 -1.25 -4.01
C ASP A 108 4.16 -1.44 -4.48
N LEU A 109 5.00 -0.42 -4.31
CA LEU A 109 6.39 -0.48 -4.72
C LEU A 109 7.19 -1.38 -3.77
N THR A 110 8.02 -2.22 -4.38
CA THR A 110 8.69 -3.32 -3.68
C THR A 110 10.19 -3.30 -3.96
N LYS A 111 11.00 -3.34 -2.90
CA LYS A 111 12.42 -3.71 -2.95
C LYS A 111 12.52 -5.23 -3.09
N ARG A 112 12.49 -5.71 -4.34
CA ARG A 112 12.27 -7.13 -4.64
C ARG A 112 13.39 -8.03 -4.13
N SER A 113 14.65 -7.62 -4.30
CA SER A 113 15.78 -8.41 -3.83
C SER A 113 15.81 -8.50 -2.30
N LEU A 114 15.55 -7.38 -1.62
CA LEU A 114 15.46 -7.35 -0.17
C LEU A 114 14.29 -8.22 0.32
N GLN A 115 13.11 -8.15 -0.31
CA GLN A 115 11.97 -9.00 0.04
C GLN A 115 12.34 -10.49 -0.05
N GLY A 116 13.04 -10.90 -1.12
CA GLY A 116 13.51 -12.27 -1.27
C GLY A 116 14.38 -12.72 -0.10
N ARG A 117 15.36 -11.92 0.30
CA ARG A 117 16.23 -12.21 1.46
C ARG A 117 15.46 -12.29 2.77
N LEU A 118 14.53 -11.34 3.01
CA LEU A 118 13.70 -11.32 4.22
C LEU A 118 12.82 -12.56 4.31
N LYS A 119 12.19 -12.96 3.19
CA LYS A 119 11.37 -14.18 3.13
C LYS A 119 12.19 -15.44 3.43
N GLN A 120 13.38 -15.57 2.86
CA GLN A 120 14.28 -16.71 3.12
C GLN A 120 14.74 -16.79 4.58
N ALA A 121 14.91 -15.61 5.21
CA ALA A 121 15.34 -15.51 6.60
C ALA A 121 14.16 -15.57 7.61
N GLY A 122 12.91 -15.70 7.15
CA GLY A 122 11.73 -15.66 8.03
C GLY A 122 11.52 -14.32 8.74
N LEU A 123 12.02 -13.22 8.14
CA LEU A 123 11.93 -11.89 8.72
C LEU A 123 10.71 -11.11 8.17
N PRO A 124 10.20 -10.11 8.93
CA PRO A 124 9.14 -9.22 8.48
C PRO A 124 9.49 -8.47 7.18
N TRP A 125 8.46 -8.12 6.37
CA TRP A 125 8.64 -7.56 5.04
C TRP A 125 8.73 -6.03 5.01
N GLU A 126 8.49 -5.35 6.12
CA GLU A 126 8.36 -3.89 6.23
C GLU A 126 9.53 -3.13 5.58
N ARG A 127 10.76 -3.59 5.77
CA ARG A 127 11.95 -2.97 5.16
C ARG A 127 11.92 -2.96 3.63
N SER A 128 11.23 -3.92 3.03
CA SER A 128 11.09 -4.05 1.57
C SER A 128 9.79 -3.44 1.03
N LYS A 129 8.82 -3.16 1.90
CA LYS A 129 7.46 -2.76 1.53
C LYS A 129 7.05 -1.40 2.11
N SER A 130 7.59 -0.98 3.26
CA SER A 130 7.09 0.16 4.05
C SER A 130 8.05 1.35 4.06
N PHE A 131 8.86 1.49 3.02
CA PHE A 131 9.78 2.62 2.86
C PHE A 131 9.07 3.86 2.30
N ASP A 132 9.63 5.04 2.51
CA ASP A 132 9.04 6.31 2.07
C ASP A 132 8.83 6.35 0.55
N GLY A 133 7.59 6.67 0.14
CA GLY A 133 7.18 6.69 -1.26
C GLY A 133 6.87 5.33 -1.87
N SER A 134 6.71 4.29 -1.04
CA SER A 134 6.41 2.93 -1.50
C SER A 134 4.93 2.67 -1.83
N ALA A 135 4.04 3.64 -1.62
CA ALA A 135 2.62 3.56 -1.99
C ALA A 135 2.23 4.77 -2.82
N LEU A 136 1.73 4.54 -4.02
CA LEU A 136 1.18 5.58 -4.89
C LEU A 136 -0.29 5.28 -5.17
N PHE A 137 -1.13 6.31 -5.23
CA PHE A 137 -2.57 6.13 -5.40
C PHE A 137 -3.13 7.02 -6.49
N SER A 138 -4.17 6.54 -7.16
CA SER A 138 -5.09 7.36 -7.91
C SER A 138 -5.98 8.17 -6.96
N ARG A 139 -6.80 9.06 -7.49
CA ARG A 139 -7.95 9.61 -6.74
C ARG A 139 -8.91 8.45 -6.40
N PHE A 140 -9.36 8.40 -5.16
CA PHE A 140 -10.43 7.50 -4.73
C PHE A 140 -11.80 8.09 -5.11
N VAL A 141 -12.68 7.23 -5.61
CA VAL A 141 -14.09 7.54 -5.90
C VAL A 141 -14.98 6.78 -4.93
N ALA A 142 -16.27 7.17 -4.84
CA ALA A 142 -17.21 6.47 -3.96
C ALA A 142 -17.35 4.98 -4.36
N ALA A 143 -17.41 4.10 -3.36
CA ALA A 143 -17.66 2.67 -3.54
C ALA A 143 -19.14 2.39 -3.75
N SER A 144 -19.73 2.97 -4.80
CA SER A 144 -21.17 2.83 -5.14
C SER A 144 -21.47 1.70 -6.13
N VAL A 145 -20.51 0.81 -6.33
CA VAL A 145 -20.56 -0.30 -7.29
C VAL A 145 -20.32 -1.64 -6.56
N ASN A 146 -20.67 -2.75 -7.22
CA ASN A 146 -20.32 -4.06 -6.72
C ASN A 146 -18.80 -4.27 -6.76
N LEU A 147 -18.19 -4.39 -5.59
CA LEU A 147 -16.73 -4.49 -5.46
C LEU A 147 -16.14 -5.77 -6.09
N THR A 148 -16.93 -6.82 -6.24
CA THR A 148 -16.50 -8.07 -6.89
C THR A 148 -16.42 -7.96 -8.41
N GLU A 149 -17.01 -6.92 -9.01
CA GLU A 149 -16.99 -6.64 -10.45
C GLU A 149 -15.90 -5.64 -10.84
N LEU A 150 -15.11 -5.18 -9.86
CA LEU A 150 -13.97 -4.31 -10.12
C LEU A 150 -12.86 -5.06 -10.85
N SER A 151 -12.22 -4.37 -11.77
CA SER A 151 -10.98 -4.81 -12.39
C SER A 151 -9.96 -3.69 -12.44
N LEU A 152 -8.68 -4.07 -12.53
CA LEU A 152 -7.57 -3.14 -12.75
C LEU A 152 -6.83 -3.45 -14.05
N GLU A 153 -6.26 -2.42 -14.63
CA GLU A 153 -5.25 -2.53 -15.68
C GLU A 153 -4.06 -1.63 -15.36
N LEU A 154 -2.85 -2.14 -15.60
CA LEU A 154 -1.62 -1.34 -15.60
C LEU A 154 -0.99 -1.39 -16.99
N TRP A 155 -0.78 -0.22 -17.54
CA TRP A 155 -0.10 -0.01 -18.82
C TRP A 155 1.25 0.66 -18.54
N VAL A 156 2.31 0.16 -19.17
CA VAL A 156 3.65 0.74 -19.11
C VAL A 156 4.14 0.96 -20.53
N ASP A 157 4.46 2.19 -20.87
CA ASP A 157 4.86 2.63 -22.23
C ASP A 157 3.86 2.17 -23.31
N GLY A 158 2.55 2.25 -23.00
CA GLY A 158 1.47 1.86 -23.89
C GLY A 158 1.26 0.33 -24.04
N LEU A 159 1.98 -0.49 -23.26
CA LEU A 159 1.82 -1.94 -23.24
C LEU A 159 1.11 -2.38 -21.97
N LEU A 160 0.07 -3.19 -22.11
CA LEU A 160 -0.63 -3.79 -20.96
C LEU A 160 0.32 -4.77 -20.25
N ARG A 161 0.59 -4.49 -18.95
CA ARG A 161 1.49 -5.30 -18.12
C ARG A 161 0.75 -6.13 -17.09
N GLN A 162 -0.25 -5.53 -16.44
CA GLN A 162 -1.06 -6.24 -15.46
C GLN A 162 -2.54 -6.04 -15.77
N ARG A 163 -3.32 -7.09 -15.59
CA ARG A 163 -4.78 -7.08 -15.59
C ARG A 163 -5.27 -8.02 -14.50
N GLY A 164 -6.17 -7.55 -13.65
CA GLY A 164 -6.74 -8.35 -12.58
C GLY A 164 -8.19 -8.00 -12.32
N GLU A 165 -8.98 -9.02 -12.05
CA GLU A 165 -10.39 -8.90 -11.69
C GLU A 165 -10.54 -9.24 -10.21
N ALA A 166 -11.42 -8.55 -9.48
CA ALA A 166 -11.66 -8.83 -8.07
C ALA A 166 -12.22 -10.25 -7.85
N THR A 167 -12.93 -10.82 -8.84
CA THR A 167 -13.38 -12.22 -8.85
C THR A 167 -12.26 -13.24 -8.87
N SER A 168 -11.06 -12.85 -9.30
CA SER A 168 -9.87 -13.73 -9.35
C SER A 168 -9.03 -13.68 -8.07
N MET A 169 -9.44 -12.88 -7.08
CA MET A 169 -8.80 -12.81 -5.77
C MET A 169 -9.09 -14.09 -4.96
N LEU A 170 -8.12 -14.53 -4.15
CA LEU A 170 -8.32 -15.61 -3.17
C LEU A 170 -9.22 -15.16 -2.02
N TYR A 171 -9.08 -13.90 -1.60
CA TYR A 171 -9.93 -13.22 -0.61
C TYR A 171 -10.59 -12.02 -1.26
N SER A 172 -11.89 -12.05 -1.38
CA SER A 172 -12.68 -10.92 -1.91
C SER A 172 -12.55 -9.67 -1.03
N PRO A 173 -12.88 -8.47 -1.53
CA PRO A 173 -12.88 -7.25 -0.72
C PRO A 173 -13.62 -7.36 0.61
N ALA A 174 -14.77 -8.01 0.63
CA ALA A 174 -15.57 -8.22 1.85
C ALA A 174 -14.90 -9.21 2.82
N GLU A 175 -14.27 -10.26 2.31
CA GLU A 175 -13.51 -11.21 3.12
C GLU A 175 -12.28 -10.56 3.72
N ILE A 176 -11.54 -9.77 2.94
CA ILE A 176 -10.40 -9.00 3.44
C ILE A 176 -10.82 -8.11 4.62
N GLN A 177 -11.87 -7.30 4.46
CA GLN A 177 -12.35 -6.43 5.54
C GLN A 177 -12.70 -7.23 6.79
N ARG A 178 -13.47 -8.31 6.64
CA ARG A 178 -13.89 -9.17 7.75
C ARG A 178 -12.70 -9.82 8.47
N GLU A 179 -11.71 -10.33 7.73
CA GLU A 179 -10.52 -10.96 8.31
C GLU A 179 -9.66 -9.95 9.06
N LEU A 180 -9.44 -8.76 8.49
CA LEU A 180 -8.68 -7.70 9.13
C LEU A 180 -9.33 -7.25 10.43
N GLN A 181 -10.65 -7.10 10.48
CA GLN A 181 -11.40 -6.67 11.67
C GLN A 181 -11.34 -7.66 12.84
N LYS A 182 -10.88 -8.91 12.61
CA LYS A 182 -10.70 -9.88 13.70
C LYS A 182 -9.53 -9.53 14.64
N PHE A 183 -8.54 -8.79 14.16
CA PHE A 183 -7.30 -8.54 14.92
C PHE A 183 -6.83 -7.08 14.92
N LEU A 184 -7.39 -6.21 14.08
CA LEU A 184 -7.05 -4.80 14.07
C LEU A 184 -8.28 -3.91 13.88
N THR A 185 -8.21 -2.68 14.36
CA THR A 185 -9.21 -1.65 14.07
C THR A 185 -8.87 -0.96 12.76
N LEU A 186 -9.81 -0.98 11.82
CA LEU A 186 -9.76 -0.14 10.62
C LEU A 186 -10.37 1.22 10.98
N ASN A 187 -9.53 2.25 11.01
CA ASN A 187 -9.95 3.61 11.28
C ASN A 187 -10.45 4.29 10.00
N ASP A 188 -11.14 5.41 10.17
CA ASP A 188 -11.54 6.24 9.06
C ASP A 188 -10.33 6.68 8.23
N PHE A 189 -10.49 6.58 6.92
CA PHE A 189 -9.49 6.86 5.90
C PHE A 189 -8.30 5.90 5.84
N ASP A 190 -8.26 4.83 6.62
CA ASP A 190 -7.31 3.75 6.35
C ASP A 190 -7.52 3.19 4.95
N VAL A 191 -6.42 2.83 4.29
CA VAL A 191 -6.43 2.24 2.96
C VAL A 191 -6.11 0.75 3.05
N ILE A 192 -6.83 -0.06 2.28
CA ILE A 192 -6.51 -1.47 2.07
C ILE A 192 -6.02 -1.63 0.63
N MET A 193 -4.82 -2.16 0.44
CA MET A 193 -4.29 -2.63 -0.83
C MET A 193 -4.55 -4.13 -0.92
N THR A 194 -5.28 -4.56 -1.97
CA THR A 194 -5.92 -5.89 -2.00
C THR A 194 -5.06 -7.00 -2.60
N GLY A 195 -3.84 -6.69 -2.98
CA GLY A 195 -2.94 -7.61 -3.69
C GLY A 195 -2.89 -7.35 -5.18
N THR A 196 -1.81 -7.80 -5.80
CA THR A 196 -1.49 -7.57 -7.21
C THR A 196 -1.71 -8.81 -8.07
N PRO A 197 -2.22 -8.70 -9.32
CA PRO A 197 -2.25 -9.78 -10.29
C PRO A 197 -0.84 -10.05 -10.86
N ALA A 198 -0.70 -11.08 -11.70
CA ALA A 198 0.51 -11.36 -12.46
C ALA A 198 0.91 -10.20 -13.38
N GLY A 199 2.19 -10.16 -13.80
CA GLY A 199 2.76 -9.12 -14.64
C GLY A 199 3.54 -8.06 -13.88
N VAL A 200 4.00 -8.38 -12.67
CA VAL A 200 4.90 -7.50 -11.89
C VAL A 200 6.25 -7.34 -12.60
N GLY A 201 6.91 -6.22 -12.38
CA GLY A 201 8.18 -5.96 -13.05
C GLY A 201 8.96 -4.79 -12.47
N PRO A 202 10.19 -4.57 -12.94
CA PRO A 202 11.01 -3.44 -12.51
C PRO A 202 10.45 -2.12 -13.07
N VAL A 203 10.60 -1.08 -12.26
CA VAL A 203 10.34 0.30 -12.69
C VAL A 203 11.58 0.82 -13.42
N SER A 204 11.42 1.21 -14.68
CA SER A 204 12.51 1.81 -15.47
C SER A 204 12.41 3.33 -15.46
N VAL A 205 13.52 4.03 -15.30
CA VAL A 205 13.57 5.50 -15.39
C VAL A 205 13.00 5.97 -16.73
N GLY A 206 12.15 7.00 -16.71
CA GLY A 206 11.50 7.57 -17.91
C GLY A 206 10.26 6.81 -18.38
N ALA A 207 10.00 5.60 -17.87
CA ALA A 207 8.83 4.82 -18.28
C ALA A 207 7.52 5.51 -17.82
N CYS A 208 6.52 5.48 -18.69
CA CYS A 208 5.19 6.07 -18.46
C CYS A 208 4.22 4.98 -18.00
N PHE A 209 3.68 5.14 -16.79
CA PHE A 209 2.72 4.23 -16.18
C PHE A 209 1.32 4.82 -16.22
N GLU A 210 0.34 4.05 -16.63
CA GLU A 210 -1.07 4.36 -16.50
C GLU A 210 -1.79 3.20 -15.79
N ALA A 211 -2.31 3.45 -14.58
CA ALA A 211 -3.15 2.52 -13.86
C ALA A 211 -4.62 2.92 -13.98
N ARG A 212 -5.50 1.95 -14.18
CA ARG A 212 -6.93 2.14 -14.35
C ARG A 212 -7.73 1.23 -13.43
N LEU A 213 -8.71 1.77 -12.75
CA LEU A 213 -9.77 1.02 -12.06
C LEU A 213 -11.01 1.02 -12.96
N ILE A 214 -11.58 -0.14 -13.20
CA ILE A 214 -12.65 -0.35 -14.17
C ILE A 214 -13.80 -1.13 -13.51
N HIS A 215 -15.04 -0.76 -13.82
CA HIS A 215 -16.26 -1.48 -13.52
C HIS A 215 -17.15 -1.44 -14.76
N ASP A 216 -17.65 -2.58 -15.21
CA ASP A 216 -18.51 -2.69 -16.41
C ASP A 216 -17.94 -1.95 -17.63
N GLN A 217 -16.63 -2.10 -17.89
CA GLN A 217 -15.89 -1.42 -18.97
C GLN A 217 -15.81 0.12 -18.80
N ILE A 218 -16.36 0.67 -17.73
CA ILE A 218 -16.29 2.10 -17.42
C ILE A 218 -15.08 2.35 -16.52
N LYS A 219 -14.19 3.26 -16.92
CA LYS A 219 -13.07 3.70 -16.09
C LYS A 219 -13.59 4.59 -14.94
N LEU A 220 -13.52 4.07 -13.72
CA LEU A 220 -13.94 4.77 -12.50
C LEU A 220 -12.87 5.74 -12.01
N SER A 221 -11.61 5.31 -12.04
CA SER A 221 -10.46 6.10 -11.60
C SER A 221 -9.22 5.72 -12.40
N SER A 222 -8.26 6.63 -12.48
CA SER A 222 -6.95 6.35 -13.08
C SER A 222 -5.88 7.23 -12.48
N ALA A 223 -4.63 6.80 -12.64
CA ALA A 223 -3.45 7.60 -12.33
C ALA A 223 -2.37 7.41 -13.39
N HIS A 224 -1.55 8.45 -13.55
CA HIS A 224 -0.43 8.47 -14.48
C HIS A 224 0.82 8.89 -13.73
N TRP A 225 1.90 8.18 -13.96
CA TRP A 225 3.21 8.50 -13.39
C TRP A 225 4.29 8.34 -14.47
N THR A 226 5.24 9.24 -14.48
CA THR A 226 6.51 9.04 -15.18
C THR A 226 7.57 8.70 -14.15
N ALA A 227 8.27 7.59 -14.33
CA ALA A 227 9.27 7.12 -13.39
C ALA A 227 10.55 7.99 -13.44
N VAL A 228 11.10 8.31 -12.26
CA VAL A 228 12.35 9.06 -12.11
C VAL A 228 13.42 8.24 -11.41
#